data_c282f6bec0e2b8ff7a7e90bfe6e1c108
#
_entry.id   c282f6bec0e2b8ff7a7e90bfe6e1c108
#
_cell.length_a   1.000
_cell.length_b   1.000
_cell.length_c   1.000
_cell.angle_alpha   90.00
_cell.angle_beta   90.00
_cell.angle_gamma   90.00
#
_symmetry.space_group_name_H-M   'P 1'
#
loop_
_entity.id
_entity.type
_entity.pdbx_description
1 polymer ?
#
loop_
_entity_poly.entity_id
_entity_poly.type
_entity_poly.pdbx_seq_one_letter_code
_entity_poly.pdbx_strand_id
1 'polypeptide(L)'
;GTVWRADEMRQLADLLRPTDVIVLADEVYEHMVYDGAAHHSVARDPELAARSVLISSFGKTYHVTGWKVAFAAAPAALSAEFRKVHQFNVFTVNTPMQHALAAYMVDPAPYLDLPAFYQRKRDLFRTGLADTALRLLPCEGTYFQCVSYAGLAPAIAALPEVAFCEWLTREVGVA
;
A
#
# COMPACT_ATOMS: atom_id res chain seq x y z
N GLY A 1 8.29 2.29 -0.39
CA GLY A 1 7.60 3.53 -0.55
C GLY A 1 7.66 4.15 -1.94
N THR A 2 8.04 3.39 -3.00
CA THR A 2 7.99 3.85 -4.40
C THR A 2 6.56 3.74 -4.95
N VAL A 3 6.24 4.59 -5.93
CA VAL A 3 4.96 4.59 -6.64
C VAL A 3 5.21 4.19 -8.09
N TRP A 4 4.42 3.27 -8.62
CA TRP A 4 4.46 2.88 -10.04
C TRP A 4 4.15 4.09 -10.92
N ARG A 5 4.95 4.29 -11.98
CA ARG A 5 4.75 5.35 -12.96
C ARG A 5 3.89 4.86 -14.13
N ALA A 6 3.29 5.79 -14.85
CA ALA A 6 2.45 5.46 -16.00
C ALA A 6 3.21 4.69 -17.11
N ASP A 7 4.48 5.01 -17.31
CA ASP A 7 5.33 4.33 -18.27
C ASP A 7 5.76 2.94 -17.79
N GLU A 8 5.99 2.74 -16.50
CA GLU A 8 6.26 1.43 -15.91
C GLU A 8 5.04 0.51 -16.03
N MET A 9 3.82 1.05 -15.84
CA MET A 9 2.58 0.30 -16.04
C MET A 9 2.42 -0.15 -17.51
N ARG A 10 2.77 0.72 -18.47
CA ARG A 10 2.78 0.34 -19.91
C ARG A 10 3.84 -0.74 -20.18
N GLN A 11 5.04 -0.60 -19.64
CA GLN A 11 6.09 -1.62 -19.77
C GLN A 11 5.64 -2.97 -19.18
N LEU A 12 4.95 -2.95 -18.05
CA LEU A 12 4.36 -4.16 -17.46
C LEU A 12 3.31 -4.79 -18.40
N ALA A 13 2.43 -3.98 -18.98
CA ALA A 13 1.44 -4.45 -19.95
C ALA A 13 2.11 -5.10 -21.16
N ASP A 14 3.13 -4.43 -21.74
CA ASP A 14 3.90 -4.96 -22.87
C ASP A 14 4.60 -6.28 -22.55
N LEU A 15 5.21 -6.38 -21.37
CA LEU A 15 5.87 -7.59 -20.89
C LEU A 15 4.90 -8.76 -20.72
N LEU A 16 3.70 -8.49 -20.24
CA LEU A 16 2.70 -9.52 -19.96
C LEU A 16 1.86 -9.91 -21.18
N ARG A 17 1.86 -9.12 -22.25
CA ARG A 17 1.04 -9.34 -23.45
C ARG A 17 1.20 -10.74 -24.04
N PRO A 18 2.40 -11.30 -24.22
CA PRO A 18 2.58 -12.65 -24.78
C PRO A 18 2.34 -13.79 -23.77
N THR A 19 1.75 -13.51 -22.61
CA THR A 19 1.59 -14.49 -21.52
C THR A 19 0.15 -14.58 -21.04
N ASP A 20 -0.18 -15.66 -20.31
CA ASP A 20 -1.45 -15.85 -19.63
C ASP A 20 -1.39 -15.47 -18.13
N VAL A 21 -0.39 -14.70 -17.73
CA VAL A 21 -0.22 -14.27 -16.33
C VAL A 21 -1.36 -13.38 -15.90
N ILE A 22 -1.96 -13.70 -14.76
CA ILE A 22 -2.96 -12.87 -14.06
C ILE A 22 -2.23 -11.98 -13.07
N VAL A 23 -2.60 -10.72 -13.00
CA VAL A 23 -2.01 -9.74 -12.08
C VAL A 23 -2.90 -9.63 -10.83
N LEU A 24 -2.30 -9.77 -9.66
CA LEU A 24 -2.93 -9.38 -8.38
C LEU A 24 -2.35 -8.03 -7.98
N ALA A 25 -3.15 -6.98 -8.06
CA ALA A 25 -2.74 -5.62 -7.75
C ALA A 25 -3.28 -5.22 -6.38
N ASP A 26 -2.41 -5.15 -5.38
CA ASP A 26 -2.76 -4.60 -4.06
C ASP A 26 -2.59 -3.08 -4.10
N GLU A 27 -3.70 -2.37 -4.20
CA GLU A 27 -3.75 -0.91 -4.31
C GLU A 27 -4.26 -0.25 -3.01
N VAL A 28 -4.09 -0.90 -1.86
CA VAL A 28 -4.61 -0.44 -0.57
C VAL A 28 -4.12 0.95 -0.15
N TYR A 29 -3.02 1.44 -0.71
CA TYR A 29 -2.43 2.75 -0.44
C TYR A 29 -2.67 3.78 -1.56
N GLU A 30 -3.65 3.57 -2.42
CA GLU A 30 -3.97 4.42 -3.58
C GLU A 30 -4.15 5.92 -3.24
N HIS A 31 -4.62 6.22 -2.02
CA HIS A 31 -4.81 7.59 -1.52
C HIS A 31 -3.63 8.12 -0.68
N MET A 32 -2.51 7.41 -0.62
CA MET A 32 -1.34 7.82 0.18
C MET A 32 -0.14 8.01 -0.74
N VAL A 33 -0.19 9.02 -1.59
CA VAL A 33 0.84 9.37 -2.58
C VAL A 33 1.27 10.82 -2.32
N TYR A 34 2.55 11.12 -2.41
CA TYR A 34 3.16 12.36 -1.95
C TYR A 34 3.79 13.17 -3.08
N ASP A 35 4.13 14.43 -2.77
CA ASP A 35 4.90 15.32 -3.63
C ASP A 35 4.25 15.54 -5.02
N GLY A 36 2.91 15.49 -5.07
CA GLY A 36 2.15 15.66 -6.31
C GLY A 36 2.23 14.47 -7.27
N ALA A 37 2.84 13.35 -6.87
CA ALA A 37 2.78 12.12 -7.64
C ALA A 37 1.36 11.59 -7.74
N ALA A 38 1.07 10.85 -8.80
CA ALA A 38 -0.23 10.23 -9.02
C ALA A 38 -0.15 8.71 -8.83
N HIS A 39 -1.16 8.12 -8.19
CA HIS A 39 -1.36 6.68 -8.21
C HIS A 39 -1.80 6.22 -9.60
N HIS A 40 -1.13 5.20 -10.14
CA HIS A 40 -1.47 4.59 -11.42
C HIS A 40 -2.03 3.19 -11.19
N SER A 41 -3.36 3.11 -11.13
CA SER A 41 -4.07 1.83 -10.98
C SER A 41 -3.94 0.96 -12.23
N VAL A 42 -3.85 -0.36 -12.04
CA VAL A 42 -3.95 -1.35 -13.13
C VAL A 42 -5.25 -1.22 -13.92
N ALA A 43 -6.30 -0.69 -13.30
CA ALA A 43 -7.60 -0.47 -13.95
C ALA A 43 -7.59 0.64 -15.01
N ARG A 44 -6.55 1.47 -15.06
CA ARG A 44 -6.40 2.54 -16.06
C ARG A 44 -5.82 2.08 -17.40
N ASP A 45 -5.12 0.96 -17.40
CA ASP A 45 -4.59 0.36 -18.61
C ASP A 45 -5.52 -0.78 -19.04
N PRO A 46 -6.11 -0.75 -20.27
CA PRO A 46 -7.07 -1.76 -20.71
C PRO A 46 -6.52 -3.18 -20.74
N GLU A 47 -5.22 -3.36 -21.07
CA GLU A 47 -4.61 -4.68 -21.13
C GLU A 47 -4.37 -5.24 -19.73
N LEU A 48 -3.93 -4.41 -18.80
CA LEU A 48 -3.78 -4.82 -17.38
C LEU A 48 -5.15 -5.03 -16.76
N ALA A 49 -6.12 -4.14 -16.97
CA ALA A 49 -7.47 -4.29 -16.44
C ALA A 49 -8.14 -5.60 -16.87
N ALA A 50 -7.90 -6.05 -18.12
CA ALA A 50 -8.46 -7.29 -18.66
C ALA A 50 -7.94 -8.56 -17.97
N ARG A 51 -6.82 -8.52 -17.26
CA ARG A 51 -6.17 -9.66 -16.61
C ARG A 51 -5.84 -9.45 -15.13
N SER A 52 -6.36 -8.39 -14.52
CA SER A 52 -6.05 -8.08 -13.13
C SER A 52 -7.20 -8.38 -12.18
N VAL A 53 -6.83 -8.76 -10.96
CA VAL A 53 -7.67 -8.62 -9.78
C VAL A 53 -7.08 -7.47 -8.96
N LEU A 54 -7.73 -6.31 -9.02
CA LEU A 54 -7.40 -5.16 -8.19
C LEU A 54 -8.00 -5.37 -6.80
N ILE A 55 -7.20 -5.21 -5.78
CA ILE A 55 -7.61 -5.34 -4.38
C ILE A 55 -7.34 -4.03 -3.68
N SER A 56 -8.32 -3.51 -2.98
CA SER A 56 -8.15 -2.37 -2.07
C SER A 56 -8.98 -2.56 -0.80
N SER A 57 -8.69 -1.78 0.22
CA SER A 57 -9.28 -1.95 1.54
C SER A 57 -9.66 -0.59 2.14
N PHE A 58 -10.82 -0.53 2.72
CA PHE A 58 -11.27 0.62 3.49
C PHE A 58 -10.48 0.82 4.79
N GLY A 59 -9.80 -0.25 5.25
CA GLY A 59 -9.08 -0.25 6.51
C GLY A 59 -7.98 0.80 6.62
N LYS A 60 -7.22 1.03 5.54
CA LYS A 60 -6.12 2.00 5.51
C LYS A 60 -6.63 3.42 5.23
N THR A 61 -7.52 3.54 4.26
CA THR A 61 -8.10 4.83 3.84
C THR A 61 -8.91 5.49 4.96
N TYR A 62 -9.67 4.71 5.73
CA TYR A 62 -10.57 5.22 6.75
C TYR A 62 -10.15 4.88 8.19
N HIS A 63 -8.91 4.42 8.40
CA HIS A 63 -8.35 4.08 9.73
C HIS A 63 -9.13 3.00 10.49
N VAL A 64 -9.79 2.10 9.77
CA VAL A 64 -10.65 1.03 10.32
C VAL A 64 -10.12 -0.36 9.94
N THR A 65 -8.82 -0.56 10.01
CA THR A 65 -8.15 -1.82 9.62
C THR A 65 -8.76 -3.05 10.32
N GLY A 66 -9.18 -2.90 11.58
CA GLY A 66 -9.83 -3.95 12.37
C GLY A 66 -11.22 -4.36 11.86
N TRP A 67 -11.87 -3.56 11.03
CA TRP A 67 -13.18 -3.89 10.47
C TRP A 67 -13.12 -4.99 9.41
N LYS A 68 -11.95 -5.23 8.83
CA LYS A 68 -11.72 -6.32 7.85
C LYS A 68 -12.65 -6.24 6.64
N VAL A 69 -12.89 -5.03 6.10
CA VAL A 69 -13.68 -4.79 4.90
C VAL A 69 -12.77 -4.32 3.77
N ALA A 70 -12.80 -5.05 2.67
CA ALA A 70 -12.04 -4.79 1.46
C ALA A 70 -12.92 -5.06 0.23
N PHE A 71 -12.46 -4.67 -0.94
CA PHE A 71 -13.11 -5.02 -2.19
C PHE A 71 -12.08 -5.54 -3.20
N ALA A 72 -12.57 -6.37 -4.12
CA ALA A 72 -11.83 -6.81 -5.29
C ALA A 72 -12.60 -6.41 -6.55
N ALA A 73 -11.91 -5.78 -7.51
CA ALA A 73 -12.44 -5.45 -8.82
C ALA A 73 -11.68 -6.24 -9.89
N ALA A 74 -12.41 -6.97 -10.73
CA ALA A 74 -11.82 -7.82 -11.75
C ALA A 74 -12.80 -8.02 -12.92
N PRO A 75 -12.33 -8.46 -14.11
CA PRO A 75 -13.19 -8.90 -15.18
C PRO A 75 -14.21 -9.95 -14.75
N ALA A 76 -15.35 -10.00 -15.41
CA ALA A 76 -16.48 -10.87 -15.02
C ALA A 76 -16.07 -12.33 -14.83
N ALA A 77 -15.22 -12.87 -15.71
CA ALA A 77 -14.75 -14.26 -15.61
C ALA A 77 -13.94 -14.50 -14.33
N LEU A 78 -12.99 -13.64 -14.01
CA LEU A 78 -12.18 -13.75 -12.79
C LEU A 78 -13.05 -13.52 -11.54
N SER A 79 -13.97 -12.55 -11.58
CA SER A 79 -14.91 -12.30 -10.49
C SER A 79 -15.83 -13.49 -10.21
N ALA A 80 -16.23 -14.23 -11.24
CA ALA A 80 -17.05 -15.42 -11.08
C ALA A 80 -16.31 -16.53 -10.32
N GLU A 81 -15.06 -16.79 -10.68
CA GLU A 81 -14.22 -17.79 -9.98
C GLU A 81 -13.88 -17.35 -8.55
N PHE A 82 -13.53 -16.08 -8.37
CA PHE A 82 -13.31 -15.52 -7.03
C PHE A 82 -14.50 -15.73 -6.10
N ARG A 83 -15.73 -15.46 -6.58
CA ARG A 83 -16.95 -15.63 -5.78
C ARG A 83 -17.21 -17.08 -5.37
N LYS A 84 -16.89 -18.05 -6.22
CA LYS A 84 -17.01 -19.48 -5.88
C LYS A 84 -16.14 -19.85 -4.67
N VAL A 85 -14.90 -19.37 -4.64
CA VAL A 85 -13.98 -19.61 -3.51
C VAL A 85 -14.43 -18.82 -2.28
N HIS A 86 -14.77 -17.54 -2.46
CA HIS A 86 -15.17 -16.65 -1.38
C HIS A 86 -16.40 -17.19 -0.61
N GLN A 87 -17.37 -17.78 -1.31
CA GLN A 87 -18.55 -18.37 -0.71
C GLN A 87 -18.22 -19.42 0.36
N PHE A 88 -17.16 -20.19 0.16
CA PHE A 88 -16.78 -21.28 1.08
C PHE A 88 -15.68 -20.88 2.06
N ASN A 89 -14.92 -19.82 1.78
CA ASN A 89 -13.82 -19.37 2.62
C ASN A 89 -14.27 -18.30 3.63
N VAL A 90 -14.98 -17.28 3.17
CA VAL A 90 -15.43 -16.13 3.97
C VAL A 90 -16.95 -16.09 4.11
N PHE A 91 -17.69 -16.56 3.11
CA PHE A 91 -19.15 -16.55 2.95
C PHE A 91 -19.68 -15.13 2.78
N THR A 92 -19.54 -14.24 3.77
CA THR A 92 -20.01 -12.86 3.73
C THR A 92 -19.08 -11.94 4.52
N VAL A 93 -19.10 -10.65 4.18
CA VAL A 93 -18.43 -9.60 4.92
C VAL A 93 -19.42 -8.91 5.85
N ASN A 94 -18.96 -8.38 6.96
CA ASN A 94 -19.78 -7.75 8.00
C ASN A 94 -20.70 -6.66 7.42
N THR A 95 -22.01 -6.95 7.35
CA THR A 95 -23.02 -6.08 6.72
C THR A 95 -23.17 -4.72 7.40
N PRO A 96 -23.25 -4.60 8.75
CA PRO A 96 -23.26 -3.30 9.41
C PRO A 96 -22.09 -2.40 9.04
N MET A 97 -20.87 -2.95 8.93
CA MET A 97 -19.68 -2.17 8.55
C MET A 97 -19.73 -1.71 7.08
N GLN A 98 -20.29 -2.52 6.18
CA GLN A 98 -20.51 -2.11 4.80
C GLN A 98 -21.47 -0.93 4.71
N HIS A 99 -22.58 -0.94 5.45
CA HIS A 99 -23.52 0.18 5.50
C HIS A 99 -22.90 1.45 6.12
N ALA A 100 -22.11 1.29 7.18
CA ALA A 100 -21.41 2.42 7.81
C ALA A 100 -20.42 3.06 6.84
N LEU A 101 -19.64 2.26 6.13
CA LEU A 101 -18.70 2.74 5.11
C LEU A 101 -19.43 3.43 3.96
N ALA A 102 -20.51 2.82 3.45
CA ALA A 102 -21.30 3.41 2.36
C ALA A 102 -21.86 4.79 2.74
N ALA A 103 -22.33 4.95 3.97
CA ALA A 103 -22.83 6.23 4.48
C ALA A 103 -21.68 7.27 4.64
N TYR A 104 -20.52 6.83 5.15
CA TYR A 104 -19.37 7.71 5.38
C TYR A 104 -18.70 8.17 4.08
N MET A 105 -18.64 7.33 3.07
CA MET A 105 -18.01 7.59 1.77
C MET A 105 -18.74 8.63 0.91
N VAL A 106 -19.93 9.08 1.32
CA VAL A 106 -20.64 10.18 0.65
C VAL A 106 -19.81 11.47 0.69
N ASP A 107 -19.06 11.69 1.77
CA ASP A 107 -18.08 12.75 1.85
C ASP A 107 -16.71 12.28 1.35
N PRO A 108 -16.15 12.88 0.28
CA PRO A 108 -14.85 12.50 -0.25
C PRO A 108 -13.66 13.08 0.54
N ALA A 109 -13.86 14.08 1.38
CA ALA A 109 -12.80 14.79 2.08
C ALA A 109 -11.87 13.85 2.87
N PRO A 110 -12.36 12.82 3.61
CA PRO A 110 -11.51 11.95 4.40
C PRO A 110 -10.41 11.24 3.59
N TYR A 111 -10.67 10.82 2.36
CA TYR A 111 -9.63 10.18 1.53
C TYR A 111 -8.86 11.17 0.67
N LEU A 112 -9.45 12.28 0.26
CA LEU A 112 -8.76 13.33 -0.51
C LEU A 112 -7.71 14.08 0.32
N ASP A 113 -7.90 14.16 1.64
CA ASP A 113 -6.97 14.81 2.56
C ASP A 113 -5.79 13.92 2.99
N LEU A 114 -5.87 12.61 2.75
CA LEU A 114 -4.82 11.66 3.17
C LEU A 114 -3.43 11.96 2.61
N PRO A 115 -3.25 12.34 1.33
CA PRO A 115 -1.93 12.67 0.82
C PRO A 115 -1.24 13.76 1.66
N ALA A 116 -1.91 14.88 1.89
CA ALA A 116 -1.36 15.98 2.68
C ALA A 116 -1.14 15.61 4.14
N PHE A 117 -2.05 14.82 4.73
CA PHE A 117 -1.94 14.36 6.12
C PHE A 117 -0.69 13.48 6.33
N TYR A 118 -0.50 12.46 5.49
CA TYR A 118 0.63 11.56 5.64
C TYR A 118 1.94 12.15 5.13
N GLN A 119 1.91 13.01 4.13
CA GLN A 119 3.11 13.73 3.69
C GLN A 119 3.70 14.55 4.83
N ARG A 120 2.89 15.31 5.59
CA ARG A 120 3.38 16.05 6.76
C ARG A 120 4.03 15.14 7.80
N LYS A 121 3.48 13.94 8.03
CA LYS A 121 4.06 12.95 8.97
C LYS A 121 5.39 12.41 8.46
N ARG A 122 5.47 12.06 7.18
CA ARG A 122 6.71 11.64 6.53
C ARG A 122 7.78 12.71 6.65
N ASP A 123 7.43 13.96 6.35
CA ASP A 123 8.40 15.07 6.35
C ASP A 123 8.89 15.37 7.77
N LEU A 124 8.00 15.30 8.77
CA LEU A 124 8.39 15.41 10.18
C LEU A 124 9.38 14.31 10.58
N PHE A 125 9.10 13.06 10.22
CA PHE A 125 9.98 11.93 10.49
C PHE A 125 11.34 12.10 9.80
N ARG A 126 11.35 12.51 8.53
CA ARG A 126 12.57 12.77 7.77
C ARG A 126 13.40 13.88 8.39
N THR A 127 12.76 14.97 8.79
CA THR A 127 13.44 16.09 9.47
C THR A 127 14.02 15.65 10.81
N GLY A 128 13.28 14.86 11.60
CA GLY A 128 13.75 14.36 12.90
C GLY A 128 14.95 13.42 12.82
N LEU A 129 15.16 12.77 11.68
CA LEU A 129 16.30 11.86 11.45
C LEU A 129 17.42 12.46 10.58
N ALA A 130 17.29 13.70 10.11
CA ALA A 130 18.21 14.30 9.15
C ALA A 130 19.67 14.36 9.64
N ASP A 131 19.87 14.63 10.94
CA ASP A 131 21.18 14.75 11.55
C ASP A 131 21.70 13.46 12.20
N THR A 132 21.09 12.32 11.84
CA THR A 132 21.51 11.01 12.34
C THR A 132 22.35 10.26 11.32
N ALA A 133 23.02 9.18 11.74
CA ALA A 133 23.72 8.26 10.84
C ALA A 133 22.79 7.32 10.05
N LEU A 134 21.48 7.44 10.21
CA LEU A 134 20.47 6.69 9.47
C LEU A 134 20.21 7.34 8.12
N ARG A 135 20.19 6.54 7.05
CA ARG A 135 19.89 7.05 5.70
C ARG A 135 18.48 6.66 5.31
N LEU A 136 17.60 7.64 5.17
CA LEU A 136 16.25 7.47 4.70
C LEU A 136 16.24 7.19 3.18
N LEU A 137 15.56 6.12 2.76
CA LEU A 137 15.35 5.81 1.36
C LEU A 137 14.18 6.65 0.80
N PRO A 138 14.02 6.76 -0.52
CA PRO A 138 12.88 7.46 -1.13
C PRO A 138 11.54 6.90 -0.60
N CYS A 139 10.61 7.81 -0.31
CA CYS A 139 9.25 7.48 0.11
C CYS A 139 8.28 8.42 -0.62
N GLU A 140 7.66 7.93 -1.67
CA GLU A 140 6.73 8.65 -2.54
C GLU A 140 5.27 8.32 -2.20
N GLY A 141 5.04 7.31 -1.38
CA GLY A 141 3.72 6.87 -0.95
C GLY A 141 3.78 5.91 0.23
N THR A 142 2.62 5.51 0.71
CA THR A 142 2.37 4.68 1.90
C THR A 142 2.76 5.40 3.21
N TYR A 143 2.55 4.81 4.37
CA TYR A 143 3.05 5.32 5.65
C TYR A 143 4.30 4.57 6.15
N PHE A 144 4.96 3.82 5.25
CA PHE A 144 6.21 3.14 5.57
C PHE A 144 7.40 3.95 5.07
N GLN A 145 8.43 4.06 5.90
CA GLN A 145 9.70 4.65 5.54
C GLN A 145 10.80 3.62 5.71
N CYS A 146 11.41 3.20 4.61
CA CYS A 146 12.60 2.36 4.68
C CYS A 146 13.81 3.20 5.07
N VAL A 147 14.61 2.65 5.99
CA VAL A 147 15.79 3.33 6.55
C VAL A 147 16.97 2.38 6.47
N SER A 148 18.10 2.85 5.93
CA SER A 148 19.37 2.13 5.98
C SER A 148 20.11 2.51 7.25
N TYR A 149 20.54 1.51 8.01
CA TYR A 149 21.35 1.64 9.21
C TYR A 149 22.86 1.39 8.99
N ALA A 150 23.27 1.27 7.73
CA ALA A 150 24.66 1.01 7.37
C ALA A 150 25.66 2.10 7.82
N GLY A 151 25.17 3.29 8.17
CA GLY A 151 25.98 4.40 8.69
C GLY A 151 26.22 4.36 10.20
N LEU A 152 25.62 3.42 10.92
CA LEU A 152 25.81 3.26 12.36
C LEU A 152 27.18 2.64 12.70
N ALA A 153 27.48 2.53 14.00
CA ALA A 153 28.71 1.86 14.47
C ALA A 153 28.85 0.46 13.85
N PRO A 154 30.08 0.04 13.45
CA PRO A 154 30.28 -1.19 12.67
C PRO A 154 29.64 -2.45 13.27
N ALA A 155 29.65 -2.59 14.59
CA ALA A 155 29.03 -3.73 15.28
C ALA A 155 27.51 -3.76 15.10
N ILE A 156 26.85 -2.61 14.98
CA ILE A 156 25.40 -2.49 14.77
C ILE A 156 25.08 -2.59 13.27
N ALA A 157 25.85 -1.93 12.42
CA ALA A 157 25.68 -1.94 10.98
C ALA A 157 25.84 -3.35 10.36
N ALA A 158 26.57 -4.24 11.02
CA ALA A 158 26.78 -5.63 10.60
C ALA A 158 25.66 -6.58 11.02
N LEU A 159 24.69 -6.13 11.82
CA LEU A 159 23.57 -6.99 12.23
C LEU A 159 22.65 -7.29 11.04
N PRO A 160 22.12 -8.52 10.93
CA PRO A 160 20.97 -8.80 10.06
C PRO A 160 19.75 -7.98 10.51
N GLU A 161 18.80 -7.71 9.59
CA GLU A 161 17.65 -6.82 9.83
C GLU A 161 16.84 -7.20 11.09
N VAL A 162 16.56 -8.48 11.28
CA VAL A 162 15.79 -8.96 12.45
C VAL A 162 16.57 -8.67 13.73
N ALA A 163 17.86 -8.99 13.76
CA ALA A 163 18.72 -8.75 14.92
C ALA A 163 18.87 -7.24 15.22
N PHE A 164 18.93 -6.41 14.16
CA PHE A 164 18.92 -4.96 14.30
C PHE A 164 17.61 -4.46 14.93
N CYS A 165 16.46 -4.94 14.48
CA CYS A 165 15.16 -4.58 15.06
C CYS A 165 15.05 -5.02 16.54
N GLU A 166 15.53 -6.23 16.87
CA GLU A 166 15.60 -6.68 18.26
C GLU A 166 16.51 -5.80 19.11
N TRP A 167 17.69 -5.46 18.62
CA TRP A 167 18.62 -4.54 19.27
C TRP A 167 17.98 -3.17 19.48
N LEU A 168 17.33 -2.61 18.45
CA LEU A 168 16.66 -1.31 18.52
C LEU A 168 15.58 -1.30 19.62
N THR A 169 14.82 -2.39 19.70
CA THR A 169 13.76 -2.52 20.72
C THR A 169 14.33 -2.68 22.12
N ARG A 170 15.35 -3.52 22.31
CA ARG A 170 15.90 -3.84 23.64
C ARG A 170 16.79 -2.75 24.19
N GLU A 171 17.68 -2.17 23.36
CA GLU A 171 18.71 -1.25 23.80
C GLU A 171 18.33 0.23 23.65
N VAL A 172 17.45 0.54 22.67
CA VAL A 172 17.03 1.92 22.39
C VAL A 172 15.56 2.17 22.81
N GLY A 173 14.76 1.12 22.95
CA GLY A 173 13.35 1.23 23.34
C GLY A 173 12.42 1.66 22.20
N VAL A 174 12.81 1.43 20.96
CA VAL A 174 12.03 1.73 19.75
C VAL A 174 11.61 0.42 19.08
N ALA A 175 10.30 0.26 18.77
CA ALA A 175 9.71 -0.92 18.14
C ALA A 175 9.01 -0.53 16.84
#